data_7caabb3e6e61bbf1fcd95ce46af9b06b
#
_entry.id   7caabb3e6e61bbf1fcd95ce46af9b06b
#
_cell.length_a   1.000
_cell.length_b   1.000
_cell.length_c   1.000
_cell.angle_alpha   90.00
_cell.angle_beta   90.00
_cell.angle_gamma   90.00
#
_symmetry.space_group_name_H-M   'P 1'
#
loop_
_entity.id
_entity.type
_entity.pdbx_description
1 polymer ?
#
loop_
_entity_poly.entity_id
_entity_poly.type
_entity_poly.pdbx_seq_one_letter_code
_entity_poly.pdbx_strand_id
1 'polypeptide(L)'
;MDAIIPAAGLATRMRGIPKFLLPCDLSYTTLIERHISHLLPLCDVVWIPTRPELVGLLNSLGLSRDRIVILPMQTDTMTETIMRVLRIASSQVFQLIMPDTYFLGDTPYARLSNAPAVADLSCWGIRDAQRGKLGQVLLDDSGVVTDMRDKDPSCDYPLSWGALTFSRALEPFLIASDPHVGYAVRAAVLSGAPVTGHRIEGRYFDCGTPAEYIEMLGTLPSE
;
A
#
# COMPACT_ATOMS: atom_id res chain seq x y z
N MET A 1 12.99 -7.13 8.38
CA MET A 1 11.68 -6.85 7.77
C MET A 1 11.89 -6.12 6.46
N ASP A 2 11.12 -6.48 5.42
CA ASP A 2 11.21 -5.84 4.12
C ASP A 2 9.97 -5.00 3.83
N ALA A 3 10.07 -4.06 2.89
CA ALA A 3 8.91 -3.36 2.34
C ALA A 3 8.65 -3.76 0.88
N ILE A 4 7.39 -3.72 0.45
CA ILE A 4 6.97 -3.94 -0.93
C ILE A 4 6.18 -2.72 -1.40
N ILE A 5 6.61 -2.11 -2.51
CA ILE A 5 5.91 -1.03 -3.20
C ILE A 5 5.53 -1.55 -4.60
N PRO A 6 4.31 -2.06 -4.83
CA PRO A 6 3.92 -2.72 -6.07
C PRO A 6 3.67 -1.70 -7.19
N ALA A 7 4.68 -1.40 -8.00
CA ALA A 7 4.65 -0.38 -9.04
C ALA A 7 4.41 -0.95 -10.46
N ALA A 8 3.80 -2.14 -10.58
CA ALA A 8 3.57 -2.83 -11.88
C ALA A 8 2.23 -2.46 -12.57
N GLY A 9 1.42 -1.60 -11.98
CA GLY A 9 0.10 -1.22 -12.51
C GLY A 9 0.16 -0.45 -13.83
N LEU A 10 -0.87 -0.61 -14.70
CA LEU A 10 -0.96 0.01 -16.02
C LEU A 10 -1.28 1.51 -16.03
N ALA A 11 -1.66 2.09 -14.89
CA ALA A 11 -2.02 3.51 -14.74
C ALA A 11 -3.05 4.02 -15.78
N THR A 12 -4.00 3.19 -16.21
CA THR A 12 -4.96 3.50 -17.28
C THR A 12 -5.80 4.75 -16.98
N ARG A 13 -6.23 4.93 -15.72
CA ARG A 13 -6.98 6.11 -15.27
C ARG A 13 -6.17 7.41 -15.32
N MET A 14 -4.85 7.34 -15.36
CA MET A 14 -3.92 8.46 -15.50
C MET A 14 -3.32 8.53 -16.92
N ARG A 15 -4.00 7.97 -17.93
CA ARG A 15 -3.58 7.94 -19.34
C ARG A 15 -2.16 7.39 -19.54
N GLY A 16 -1.77 6.39 -18.75
CA GLY A 16 -0.46 5.75 -18.82
C GLY A 16 0.65 6.45 -18.03
N ILE A 17 0.39 7.61 -17.41
CA ILE A 17 1.37 8.27 -16.54
C ILE A 17 1.57 7.40 -15.30
N PRO A 18 2.81 6.94 -15.01
CA PRO A 18 3.09 6.16 -13.82
C PRO A 18 2.81 6.99 -12.57
N LYS A 19 1.76 6.62 -11.81
CA LYS A 19 1.24 7.41 -10.69
C LYS A 19 2.28 7.63 -9.58
N PHE A 20 3.15 6.66 -9.38
CA PHE A 20 4.20 6.73 -8.38
C PHE A 20 5.26 7.81 -8.65
N LEU A 21 5.29 8.36 -9.88
CA LEU A 21 6.17 9.47 -10.27
C LEU A 21 5.49 10.84 -10.13
N LEU A 22 4.25 10.90 -9.68
CA LEU A 22 3.58 12.18 -9.44
C LEU A 22 4.30 12.94 -8.32
N PRO A 23 4.66 14.22 -8.53
CA PRO A 23 5.23 15.08 -7.48
C PRO A 23 4.27 15.24 -6.30
N CYS A 24 4.80 15.28 -5.09
CA CYS A 24 4.00 15.40 -3.87
C CYS A 24 4.48 16.50 -2.92
N ASP A 25 5.40 17.33 -3.35
CA ASP A 25 5.85 18.54 -2.65
C ASP A 25 6.41 19.60 -3.64
N LEU A 26 6.77 20.77 -3.13
CA LEU A 26 7.31 21.88 -3.91
C LEU A 26 8.73 21.61 -4.44
N SER A 27 9.43 20.63 -3.89
CA SER A 27 10.75 20.19 -4.38
C SER A 27 10.66 19.16 -5.50
N TYR A 28 9.44 18.86 -5.98
CA TYR A 28 9.15 17.83 -6.98
C TYR A 28 9.53 16.41 -6.55
N THR A 29 9.63 16.15 -5.23
CA THR A 29 9.76 14.78 -4.72
C THR A 29 8.57 13.94 -5.17
N THR A 30 8.82 12.81 -5.80
CA THR A 30 7.76 11.92 -6.27
C THR A 30 7.16 11.10 -5.12
N LEU A 31 5.94 10.59 -5.30
CA LEU A 31 5.29 9.72 -4.31
C LEU A 31 6.18 8.54 -3.93
N ILE A 32 6.83 7.88 -4.91
CA ILE A 32 7.69 6.73 -4.63
C ILE A 32 8.97 7.13 -3.87
N GLU A 33 9.60 8.24 -4.20
CA GLU A 33 10.77 8.75 -3.46
C GLU A 33 10.40 9.05 -2.01
N ARG A 34 9.23 9.66 -1.79
CA ARG A 34 8.71 9.90 -0.45
C ARG A 34 8.52 8.58 0.32
N HIS A 35 7.87 7.56 -0.26
CA HIS A 35 7.72 6.26 0.40
C HIS A 35 9.08 5.64 0.74
N ILE A 36 10.00 5.62 -0.20
CA ILE A 36 11.32 5.05 -0.02
C ILE A 36 12.08 5.75 1.11
N SER A 37 12.05 7.08 1.16
CA SER A 37 12.76 7.86 2.20
C SER A 37 12.28 7.52 3.62
N HIS A 38 10.99 7.20 3.78
CA HIS A 38 10.43 6.78 5.06
C HIS A 38 10.67 5.29 5.38
N LEU A 39 10.75 4.43 4.36
CA LEU A 39 10.89 2.99 4.53
C LEU A 39 12.34 2.55 4.75
N LEU A 40 13.32 3.18 4.09
CA LEU A 40 14.73 2.81 4.19
C LEU A 40 15.30 2.81 5.63
N PRO A 41 14.92 3.72 6.53
CA PRO A 41 15.36 3.66 7.93
C PRO A 41 14.78 2.47 8.71
N LEU A 42 13.67 1.88 8.25
CA LEU A 42 12.85 0.93 8.98
C LEU A 42 12.94 -0.52 8.43
N CYS A 43 13.32 -0.66 7.15
CA CYS A 43 13.31 -1.94 6.44
C CYS A 43 14.70 -2.35 6.00
N ASP A 44 14.96 -3.65 5.93
CA ASP A 44 16.22 -4.21 5.43
C ASP A 44 16.32 -4.06 3.92
N VAL A 45 15.22 -4.35 3.22
CA VAL A 45 15.11 -4.23 1.75
C VAL A 45 13.78 -3.58 1.38
N VAL A 46 13.79 -2.71 0.37
CA VAL A 46 12.61 -2.17 -0.29
C VAL A 46 12.48 -2.79 -1.69
N TRP A 47 11.49 -3.64 -1.87
CA TRP A 47 11.18 -4.29 -3.13
C TRP A 47 10.24 -3.42 -3.95
N ILE A 48 10.63 -3.13 -5.20
CA ILE A 48 9.83 -2.34 -6.16
C ILE A 48 9.56 -3.22 -7.40
N PRO A 49 8.62 -4.16 -7.31
CA PRO A 49 8.17 -4.88 -8.50
C PRO A 49 7.52 -3.91 -9.47
N THR A 50 8.02 -3.89 -10.71
CA THR A 50 7.57 -2.93 -11.73
C THR A 50 7.62 -3.55 -13.12
N ARG A 51 6.93 -2.94 -14.08
CA ARG A 51 7.00 -3.37 -15.47
C ARG A 51 8.39 -3.12 -16.06
N PRO A 52 8.89 -4.00 -16.96
CA PRO A 52 10.24 -3.86 -17.53
C PRO A 52 10.50 -2.48 -18.15
N GLU A 53 9.52 -1.89 -18.83
CA GLU A 53 9.63 -0.59 -19.47
C GLU A 53 9.79 0.60 -18.49
N LEU A 54 9.45 0.42 -17.21
CA LEU A 54 9.57 1.45 -16.18
C LEU A 54 10.90 1.38 -15.38
N VAL A 55 11.68 0.31 -15.57
CA VAL A 55 12.96 0.12 -14.85
C VAL A 55 13.94 1.28 -15.12
N GLY A 56 14.09 1.69 -16.38
CA GLY A 56 14.95 2.83 -16.75
C GLY A 56 14.54 4.11 -16.04
N LEU A 57 13.25 4.35 -15.95
CA LEU A 57 12.68 5.54 -15.31
C LEU A 57 12.92 5.54 -13.78
N LEU A 58 12.68 4.41 -13.10
CA LEU A 58 12.98 4.28 -11.68
C LEU A 58 14.48 4.41 -11.39
N ASN A 59 15.34 3.90 -12.27
CA ASN A 59 16.78 4.04 -12.15
C ASN A 59 17.26 5.50 -12.29
N SER A 60 16.53 6.35 -13.01
CA SER A 60 16.88 7.77 -13.19
C SER A 60 16.56 8.64 -11.98
N LEU A 61 15.77 8.16 -11.01
CA LEU A 61 15.44 8.90 -9.79
C LEU A 61 16.61 9.05 -8.79
N GLY A 62 17.78 8.48 -9.09
CA GLY A 62 18.96 8.62 -8.22
C GLY A 62 18.84 7.93 -6.86
N LEU A 63 17.93 6.97 -6.72
CA LEU A 63 17.70 6.24 -5.47
C LEU A 63 18.95 5.45 -5.05
N SER A 64 19.29 5.49 -3.76
CA SER A 64 20.34 4.63 -3.19
C SER A 64 20.01 3.16 -3.43
N ARG A 65 20.94 2.41 -4.06
CA ARG A 65 20.68 1.03 -4.51
C ARG A 65 21.02 -0.05 -3.51
N ASP A 66 21.65 0.28 -2.40
CA ASP A 66 22.19 -0.73 -1.49
C ASP A 66 21.12 -1.62 -0.85
N ARG A 67 19.89 -1.07 -0.70
CA ARG A 67 18.74 -1.77 -0.10
C ARG A 67 17.45 -1.64 -0.91
N ILE A 68 17.55 -1.21 -2.17
CA ILE A 68 16.41 -1.09 -3.07
C ILE A 68 16.56 -2.11 -4.19
N VAL A 69 15.56 -2.97 -4.35
CA VAL A 69 15.50 -3.97 -5.42
C VAL A 69 14.39 -3.60 -6.38
N ILE A 70 14.75 -3.04 -7.54
CA ILE A 70 13.81 -2.85 -8.64
C ILE A 70 13.69 -4.20 -9.37
N LEU A 71 12.52 -4.81 -9.30
CA LEU A 71 12.27 -6.15 -9.80
C LEU A 71 11.37 -6.10 -11.05
N PRO A 72 11.95 -6.26 -12.27
CA PRO A 72 11.16 -6.27 -13.48
C PRO A 72 10.25 -7.48 -13.53
N MET A 73 8.93 -7.24 -13.68
CA MET A 73 7.95 -8.31 -13.86
C MET A 73 6.69 -7.82 -14.55
N GLN A 74 6.00 -8.73 -15.19
CA GLN A 74 4.67 -8.53 -15.72
C GLN A 74 3.72 -9.52 -15.04
N THR A 75 2.66 -9.00 -14.43
CA THR A 75 1.68 -9.76 -13.66
C THR A 75 0.29 -9.21 -13.95
N ASP A 76 -0.72 -10.07 -13.83
CA ASP A 76 -2.11 -9.69 -14.11
C ASP A 76 -2.76 -9.03 -12.87
N THR A 77 -2.28 -9.35 -11.66
CA THR A 77 -2.84 -8.86 -10.41
C THR A 77 -1.77 -8.36 -9.45
N MET A 78 -2.17 -7.52 -8.49
CA MET A 78 -1.28 -7.11 -7.40
C MET A 78 -0.92 -8.31 -6.51
N THR A 79 -1.87 -9.22 -6.25
CA THR A 79 -1.62 -10.41 -5.42
C THR A 79 -0.57 -11.30 -6.05
N GLU A 80 -0.62 -11.55 -7.36
CA GLU A 80 0.43 -12.26 -8.07
C GLU A 80 1.80 -11.56 -7.94
N THR A 81 1.81 -10.23 -8.06
CA THR A 81 3.03 -9.42 -7.88
C THR A 81 3.65 -9.68 -6.51
N ILE A 82 2.85 -9.62 -5.44
CA ILE A 82 3.31 -9.86 -4.07
C ILE A 82 3.81 -11.29 -3.91
N MET A 83 3.06 -12.29 -4.39
CA MET A 83 3.49 -13.70 -4.31
C MET A 83 4.84 -13.95 -5.00
N ARG A 84 5.11 -13.28 -6.11
CA ARG A 84 6.41 -13.39 -6.80
C ARG A 84 7.55 -12.78 -5.96
N VAL A 85 7.31 -11.65 -5.28
CA VAL A 85 8.30 -11.07 -4.34
C VAL A 85 8.54 -12.03 -3.17
N LEU A 86 7.49 -12.59 -2.57
CA LEU A 86 7.62 -13.50 -1.43
C LEU A 86 8.44 -14.75 -1.74
N ARG A 87 8.44 -15.23 -2.98
CA ARG A 87 9.25 -16.39 -3.39
C ARG A 87 10.76 -16.15 -3.36
N ILE A 88 11.21 -14.90 -3.47
CA ILE A 88 12.62 -14.53 -3.55
C ILE A 88 13.11 -13.78 -2.31
N ALA A 89 12.23 -13.10 -1.60
CA ALA A 89 12.55 -12.40 -0.35
C ALA A 89 12.74 -13.42 0.79
N SER A 90 13.73 -13.19 1.66
CA SER A 90 13.99 -14.06 2.82
C SER A 90 13.28 -13.59 4.11
N SER A 91 12.80 -12.37 4.13
CA SER A 91 12.10 -11.79 5.30
C SER A 91 10.86 -12.58 5.70
N GLN A 92 10.57 -12.54 7.02
CA GLN A 92 9.35 -13.14 7.58
C GLN A 92 8.19 -12.15 7.70
N VAL A 93 8.50 -10.85 7.67
CA VAL A 93 7.53 -9.76 7.83
C VAL A 93 7.74 -8.73 6.73
N PHE A 94 6.63 -8.26 6.18
CA PHE A 94 6.61 -7.31 5.06
C PHE A 94 5.67 -6.14 5.36
N GLN A 95 6.10 -4.95 4.99
CA GLN A 95 5.21 -3.81 4.87
C GLN A 95 4.82 -3.61 3.41
N LEU A 96 3.53 -3.47 3.14
CA LEU A 96 2.97 -3.14 1.85
C LEU A 96 2.46 -1.71 1.85
N ILE A 97 3.02 -0.89 0.96
CA ILE A 97 2.58 0.50 0.73
C ILE A 97 2.22 0.64 -0.75
N MET A 98 1.02 1.18 -1.01
CA MET A 98 0.61 1.46 -2.39
C MET A 98 1.43 2.62 -2.96
N PRO A 99 1.95 2.50 -4.20
CA PRO A 99 2.88 3.48 -4.77
C PRO A 99 2.23 4.83 -5.10
N ASP A 100 0.91 4.87 -5.18
CA ASP A 100 0.11 6.03 -5.56
C ASP A 100 -0.65 6.64 -4.37
N THR A 101 -0.17 6.44 -3.16
CA THR A 101 -0.78 6.98 -1.95
C THR A 101 0.01 8.13 -1.35
N TYR A 102 -0.70 9.02 -0.64
CA TYR A 102 -0.09 10.09 0.14
C TYR A 102 -0.73 10.15 1.52
N PHE A 103 0.08 10.30 2.55
CA PHE A 103 -0.35 10.42 3.95
C PHE A 103 -0.05 11.81 4.47
N LEU A 104 -1.08 12.48 5.02
CA LEU A 104 -0.98 13.79 5.66
C LEU A 104 -1.31 13.66 7.15
N GLY A 105 -0.47 14.14 8.02
CA GLY A 105 -0.52 13.91 9.47
C GLY A 105 0.24 12.64 9.86
N ASP A 106 -0.34 11.82 10.72
CA ASP A 106 0.28 10.56 11.13
C ASP A 106 0.40 9.59 9.93
N THR A 107 1.47 8.84 9.94
CA THR A 107 1.81 7.94 8.82
C THR A 107 1.90 6.49 9.28
N PRO A 108 1.71 5.53 8.37
CA PRO A 108 1.77 4.10 8.69
C PRO A 108 3.20 3.62 8.97
N TYR A 109 4.23 4.38 8.58
CA TYR A 109 5.61 3.90 8.62
C TYR A 109 6.13 3.65 10.05
N ALA A 110 5.80 4.52 10.99
CA ALA A 110 6.32 4.45 12.37
C ALA A 110 5.75 3.28 13.20
N ARG A 111 4.73 2.59 12.72
CA ARG A 111 4.05 1.49 13.45
C ARG A 111 4.58 0.09 13.10
N LEU A 112 5.70 0.02 12.40
CA LEU A 112 6.32 -1.22 11.91
C LEU A 112 7.00 -2.08 12.99
N SER A 113 6.99 -1.69 14.26
CA SER A 113 7.82 -2.30 15.30
C SER A 113 7.36 -3.69 15.77
N ASN A 114 6.13 -4.09 15.46
CA ASN A 114 5.59 -5.38 15.92
C ASN A 114 5.26 -6.26 14.72
N ALA A 115 5.94 -7.41 14.60
CA ALA A 115 5.60 -8.42 13.63
C ALA A 115 4.17 -8.93 13.90
N PRO A 116 3.20 -8.75 13.00
CA PRO A 116 1.85 -9.23 13.20
C PRO A 116 1.82 -10.76 13.15
N ALA A 117 0.88 -11.38 13.84
CA ALA A 117 0.69 -12.83 13.75
C ALA A 117 0.34 -13.25 12.31
N VAL A 118 -0.59 -12.54 11.66
CA VAL A 118 -0.94 -12.71 10.24
C VAL A 118 -0.83 -11.38 9.52
N ALA A 119 -1.63 -10.36 9.92
CA ALA A 119 -1.65 -9.05 9.31
C ALA A 119 -2.06 -7.97 10.31
N ASP A 120 -1.58 -6.75 10.09
CA ASP A 120 -1.95 -5.53 10.80
C ASP A 120 -2.23 -4.41 9.81
N LEU A 121 -3.43 -3.82 9.88
CA LEU A 121 -3.92 -2.81 8.96
C LEU A 121 -3.75 -1.41 9.55
N SER A 122 -3.17 -0.51 8.79
CA SER A 122 -3.28 0.93 9.05
C SER A 122 -4.53 1.47 8.39
N CYS A 123 -5.43 2.04 9.19
CA CYS A 123 -6.77 2.42 8.78
C CYS A 123 -7.02 3.92 8.99
N TRP A 124 -7.76 4.53 8.09
CA TRP A 124 -8.21 5.93 8.15
C TRP A 124 -9.71 6.01 8.09
N GLY A 125 -10.27 7.10 8.61
CA GLY A 125 -11.69 7.41 8.44
C GLY A 125 -12.06 7.50 6.96
N ILE A 126 -13.11 6.78 6.55
CA ILE A 126 -13.58 6.76 5.17
C ILE A 126 -14.64 7.86 4.95
N ARG A 127 -14.55 8.56 3.83
CA ARG A 127 -15.56 9.51 3.36
C ARG A 127 -16.54 8.80 2.42
N ASP A 128 -17.80 9.24 2.35
CA ASP A 128 -18.82 8.58 1.52
C ASP A 128 -18.41 8.48 0.04
N ALA A 129 -17.77 9.52 -0.51
CA ALA A 129 -17.26 9.53 -1.88
C ALA A 129 -16.14 8.48 -2.15
N GLN A 130 -15.57 7.89 -1.11
CA GLN A 130 -14.50 6.90 -1.18
C GLN A 130 -15.00 5.46 -1.05
N ARG A 131 -16.24 5.23 -0.56
CA ARG A 131 -16.77 3.89 -0.24
C ARG A 131 -16.71 2.92 -1.44
N GLY A 132 -17.06 3.36 -2.64
CA GLY A 132 -16.97 2.55 -3.85
C GLY A 132 -15.55 2.40 -4.42
N LYS A 133 -14.51 2.93 -3.76
CA LYS A 133 -13.13 2.95 -4.26
C LYS A 133 -12.13 2.26 -3.36
N LEU A 134 -12.34 2.32 -2.04
CA LEU A 134 -11.42 1.82 -1.02
C LEU A 134 -11.95 0.57 -0.35
N GLY A 135 -11.05 -0.24 0.19
CA GLY A 135 -11.39 -1.39 1.03
C GLY A 135 -11.82 -0.91 2.42
N GLN A 136 -13.05 -1.26 2.81
CA GLN A 136 -13.63 -0.89 4.11
C GLN A 136 -13.31 -1.93 5.18
N VAL A 137 -13.15 -1.46 6.42
CA VAL A 137 -12.74 -2.29 7.57
C VAL A 137 -13.62 -2.00 8.78
N LEU A 138 -14.02 -3.06 9.47
CA LEU A 138 -14.65 -3.00 10.77
C LEU A 138 -13.69 -3.54 11.84
N LEU A 139 -13.39 -2.71 12.84
CA LEU A 139 -12.59 -3.09 14.00
C LEU A 139 -13.51 -3.20 15.23
N ASP A 140 -13.18 -4.12 16.12
CA ASP A 140 -13.74 -4.10 17.47
C ASP A 140 -12.95 -3.14 18.38
N ASP A 141 -13.38 -3.00 19.63
CA ASP A 141 -12.78 -2.09 20.63
C ASP A 141 -11.33 -2.49 20.99
N SER A 142 -10.93 -3.73 20.73
CA SER A 142 -9.55 -4.22 20.95
C SER A 142 -8.64 -4.04 19.77
N GLY A 143 -9.17 -3.57 18.62
CA GLY A 143 -8.44 -3.40 17.38
C GLY A 143 -8.34 -4.67 16.53
N VAL A 144 -9.15 -5.69 16.82
CA VAL A 144 -9.27 -6.89 15.97
C VAL A 144 -10.15 -6.57 14.77
N VAL A 145 -9.72 -6.97 13.58
CA VAL A 145 -10.53 -6.85 12.36
C VAL A 145 -11.64 -7.92 12.38
N THR A 146 -12.89 -7.47 12.43
CA THR A 146 -14.06 -8.37 12.49
C THR A 146 -14.71 -8.62 11.13
N ASP A 147 -14.66 -7.66 10.21
CA ASP A 147 -15.04 -7.85 8.80
C ASP A 147 -14.33 -6.82 7.89
N MET A 148 -14.30 -7.15 6.61
CA MET A 148 -13.79 -6.29 5.54
C MET A 148 -14.70 -6.37 4.32
N ARG A 149 -14.85 -5.24 3.62
CA ARG A 149 -15.54 -5.13 2.33
C ARG A 149 -14.65 -4.42 1.33
N ASP A 150 -14.70 -4.82 0.08
CA ASP A 150 -13.91 -4.19 -0.97
C ASP A 150 -14.80 -3.38 -1.89
N LYS A 151 -14.59 -2.04 -1.89
CA LYS A 151 -15.22 -1.10 -2.83
C LYS A 151 -16.75 -1.21 -2.88
N ASP A 152 -17.37 -1.48 -1.75
CA ASP A 152 -18.82 -1.62 -1.63
C ASP A 152 -19.43 -0.26 -1.23
N PRO A 153 -20.15 0.44 -2.14
CA PRO A 153 -20.75 1.73 -1.86
C PRO A 153 -21.90 1.65 -0.83
N SER A 154 -22.45 0.45 -0.60
CA SER A 154 -23.52 0.22 0.38
C SER A 154 -23.00 -0.10 1.78
N CYS A 155 -21.71 -0.35 1.93
CA CYS A 155 -21.08 -0.65 3.21
C CYS A 155 -20.93 0.63 4.06
N ASP A 156 -21.30 0.57 5.32
CA ASP A 156 -21.29 1.68 6.27
C ASP A 156 -20.09 1.64 7.25
N TYR A 157 -19.13 0.74 7.04
CA TYR A 157 -17.96 0.65 7.92
C TYR A 157 -17.21 1.99 7.97
N PRO A 158 -16.75 2.39 9.18
CA PRO A 158 -16.24 3.73 9.41
C PRO A 158 -14.82 3.95 8.90
N LEU A 159 -14.09 2.87 8.58
CA LEU A 159 -12.68 2.92 8.25
C LEU A 159 -12.40 2.32 6.88
N SER A 160 -11.32 2.80 6.25
CA SER A 160 -10.66 2.16 5.11
C SER A 160 -9.21 1.83 5.47
N TRP A 161 -8.69 0.72 4.95
CA TRP A 161 -7.27 0.44 5.07
C TRP A 161 -6.48 1.07 3.90
N GLY A 162 -5.24 1.48 4.15
CA GLY A 162 -4.38 2.11 3.14
C GLY A 162 -2.93 1.62 3.17
N ALA A 163 -2.54 0.94 4.25
CA ALA A 163 -1.25 0.27 4.37
C ALA A 163 -1.42 -1.02 5.18
N LEU A 164 -0.51 -1.97 4.97
CA LEU A 164 -0.59 -3.30 5.52
C LEU A 164 0.80 -3.76 5.95
N THR A 165 0.93 -4.23 7.20
CA THR A 165 2.06 -5.05 7.63
C THR A 165 1.59 -6.49 7.76
N PHE A 166 2.34 -7.46 7.22
CA PHE A 166 1.94 -8.87 7.27
C PHE A 166 3.14 -9.80 7.43
N SER A 167 2.87 -10.94 8.04
CA SER A 167 3.83 -12.05 8.13
C SER A 167 3.58 -13.09 7.03
N ARG A 168 4.50 -14.05 6.88
CA ARG A 168 4.31 -15.17 5.96
C ARG A 168 3.11 -16.04 6.29
N ALA A 169 2.52 -15.92 7.49
CA ALA A 169 1.27 -16.58 7.82
C ALA A 169 0.08 -16.12 6.96
N LEU A 170 0.21 -15.02 6.22
CA LEU A 170 -0.78 -14.59 5.22
C LEU A 170 -0.68 -15.39 3.90
N GLU A 171 0.47 -16.01 3.59
CA GLU A 171 0.70 -16.69 2.30
C GLU A 171 -0.37 -17.76 1.95
N PRO A 172 -0.86 -18.60 2.88
CA PRO A 172 -1.89 -19.59 2.57
C PRO A 172 -3.20 -19.01 2.04
N PHE A 173 -3.46 -17.72 2.27
CA PHE A 173 -4.66 -17.03 1.84
C PHE A 173 -4.50 -16.28 0.51
N LEU A 174 -3.27 -16.18 -0.01
CA LEU A 174 -2.99 -15.48 -1.28
C LEU A 174 -3.43 -16.33 -2.47
N ILE A 175 -4.31 -15.80 -3.29
CA ILE A 175 -4.74 -16.40 -4.56
C ILE A 175 -4.29 -15.49 -5.70
N ALA A 176 -3.48 -16.00 -6.61
CA ALA A 176 -2.85 -15.19 -7.67
C ALA A 176 -3.85 -14.45 -8.57
N SER A 177 -5.06 -14.98 -8.75
CA SER A 177 -6.13 -14.34 -9.52
C SER A 177 -6.86 -13.22 -8.77
N ASP A 178 -6.66 -13.08 -7.45
CA ASP A 178 -7.30 -12.01 -6.69
C ASP A 178 -6.70 -10.65 -7.10
N PRO A 179 -7.53 -9.63 -7.33
CA PRO A 179 -7.07 -8.33 -7.83
C PRO A 179 -6.04 -7.66 -6.91
N HIS A 180 -6.18 -7.84 -5.60
CA HIS A 180 -5.27 -7.28 -4.59
C HIS A 180 -5.33 -8.05 -3.27
N VAL A 181 -4.33 -7.84 -2.44
CA VAL A 181 -4.08 -8.56 -1.18
C VAL A 181 -5.22 -8.43 -0.14
N GLY A 182 -6.08 -7.43 -0.22
CA GLY A 182 -7.23 -7.26 0.67
C GLY A 182 -8.17 -8.49 0.69
N TYR A 183 -8.24 -9.23 -0.43
CA TYR A 183 -8.99 -10.49 -0.49
C TYR A 183 -8.37 -11.56 0.41
N ALA A 184 -7.05 -11.69 0.41
CA ALA A 184 -6.33 -12.62 1.28
C ALA A 184 -6.50 -12.25 2.77
N VAL A 185 -6.41 -10.95 3.10
CA VAL A 185 -6.65 -10.47 4.48
C VAL A 185 -8.07 -10.80 4.91
N ARG A 186 -9.08 -10.54 4.06
CA ARG A 186 -10.47 -10.89 4.35
C ARG A 186 -10.64 -12.40 4.54
N ALA A 187 -10.02 -13.23 3.70
CA ALA A 187 -10.06 -14.70 3.85
C ALA A 187 -9.46 -15.15 5.19
N ALA A 188 -8.35 -14.53 5.61
CA ALA A 188 -7.75 -14.77 6.92
C ALA A 188 -8.72 -14.40 8.05
N VAL A 189 -9.36 -13.22 8.01
CA VAL A 189 -10.39 -12.81 9.00
C VAL A 189 -11.52 -13.84 9.07
N LEU A 190 -12.08 -14.24 7.93
CA LEU A 190 -13.17 -15.20 7.86
C LEU A 190 -12.79 -16.61 8.36
N SER A 191 -11.50 -16.97 8.32
CA SER A 191 -10.99 -18.23 8.88
C SER A 191 -10.75 -18.16 10.38
N GLY A 192 -10.91 -17.01 11.02
CA GLY A 192 -10.57 -16.79 12.43
C GLY A 192 -9.09 -16.56 12.70
N ALA A 193 -8.28 -16.33 11.66
CA ALA A 193 -6.87 -15.99 11.83
C ALA A 193 -6.71 -14.59 12.45
N PRO A 194 -5.70 -14.35 13.31
CA PRO A 194 -5.55 -13.08 14.01
C PRO A 194 -5.08 -11.96 13.06
N VAL A 195 -6.02 -11.10 12.70
CA VAL A 195 -5.78 -9.87 11.94
C VAL A 195 -6.14 -8.68 12.82
N THR A 196 -5.21 -7.76 12.97
CA THR A 196 -5.40 -6.53 13.73
C THR A 196 -5.46 -5.32 12.81
N GLY A 197 -5.89 -4.21 13.34
CA GLY A 197 -5.85 -2.93 12.67
C GLY A 197 -5.88 -1.79 13.69
N HIS A 198 -5.44 -0.64 13.26
CA HIS A 198 -5.45 0.54 14.11
C HIS A 198 -5.76 1.79 13.29
N ARG A 199 -6.46 2.71 13.92
CA ARG A 199 -6.77 4.00 13.32
C ARG A 199 -5.53 4.88 13.30
N ILE A 200 -5.25 5.46 12.13
CA ILE A 200 -4.25 6.50 11.92
C ILE A 200 -4.96 7.86 11.92
N GLU A 201 -4.45 8.80 12.69
CA GLU A 201 -4.95 10.17 12.66
C GLU A 201 -4.34 10.91 11.45
N GLY A 202 -5.19 11.70 10.77
CA GLY A 202 -4.79 12.41 9.56
C GLY A 202 -5.61 12.03 8.35
N ARG A 203 -5.05 12.25 7.16
CA ARG A 203 -5.75 12.02 5.89
C ARG A 203 -4.96 11.06 5.00
N TYR A 204 -5.71 10.16 4.39
CA TYR A 204 -5.24 9.24 3.35
C TYR A 204 -5.74 9.72 1.98
N PHE A 205 -4.83 9.81 1.02
CA PHE A 205 -5.13 10.11 -0.38
C PHE A 205 -4.73 8.95 -1.26
N ASP A 206 -5.67 8.43 -2.03
CA ASP A 206 -5.43 7.54 -3.16
C ASP A 206 -5.30 8.42 -4.42
N CYS A 207 -4.07 8.73 -4.83
CA CYS A 207 -3.79 9.53 -6.03
C CYS A 207 -4.03 8.73 -7.32
N GLY A 208 -5.03 7.87 -7.31
CA GLY A 208 -5.40 6.97 -8.40
C GLY A 208 -6.06 7.65 -9.60
N THR A 209 -6.57 8.87 -9.42
CA THR A 209 -7.21 9.68 -10.47
C THR A 209 -6.71 11.12 -10.43
N PRO A 210 -6.82 11.89 -11.54
CA PRO A 210 -6.45 13.31 -11.55
C PRO A 210 -7.15 14.14 -10.48
N ALA A 211 -8.43 13.88 -10.21
CA ALA A 211 -9.20 14.63 -9.22
C ALA A 211 -8.66 14.42 -7.79
N GLU A 212 -8.34 13.16 -7.43
CA GLU A 212 -7.79 12.82 -6.11
C GLU A 212 -6.37 13.36 -5.95
N TYR A 213 -5.57 13.33 -7.01
CA TYR A 213 -4.24 13.93 -7.00
C TYR A 213 -4.29 15.46 -6.83
N ILE A 214 -5.20 16.17 -7.53
CA ILE A 214 -5.40 17.61 -7.36
C ILE A 214 -5.89 17.92 -5.94
N GLU A 215 -6.77 17.10 -5.37
CA GLU A 215 -7.21 17.27 -3.97
C GLU A 215 -6.01 17.17 -3.01
N MET A 216 -5.12 16.21 -3.23
CA MET A 216 -3.89 16.05 -2.43
C MET A 216 -3.00 17.30 -2.56
N LEU A 217 -2.74 17.77 -3.79
CA LEU A 217 -1.91 18.97 -4.03
C LEU A 217 -2.49 20.21 -3.31
N GLY A 218 -3.81 20.34 -3.23
CA GLY A 218 -4.47 21.42 -2.51
C GLY A 218 -4.24 21.41 -0.99
N THR A 219 -3.61 20.37 -0.44
CA THR A 219 -3.25 20.30 0.99
C THR A 219 -1.78 20.67 1.26
N LEU A 220 -0.98 20.86 0.21
CA LEU A 220 0.41 21.29 0.36
C LEU A 220 0.44 22.74 0.87
N PRO A 221 1.41 23.10 1.74
CA PRO A 221 1.55 24.47 2.19
C PRO A 221 1.79 25.40 0.99
N SER A 222 1.09 26.53 0.98
CA SER A 222 1.42 27.64 0.07
C SER A 222 2.75 28.27 0.51
N GLU A 223 3.58 28.68 -0.41
CA GLU A 223 4.78 29.45 -0.09
C GLU A 223 4.43 30.79 0.57
#